data_1312e7a9b72e074c0e49104d090e3313
#
_entry.id   1312e7a9b72e074c0e49104d090e3313
#
_cell.length_a   1.000
_cell.length_b   1.000
_cell.length_c   1.000
_cell.angle_alpha   90.00
_cell.angle_beta   90.00
_cell.angle_gamma   90.00
#
_symmetry.space_group_name_H-M   'P 1'
#
loop_
_entity.id
_entity.type
_entity.pdbx_description
1 polymer ?
#
loop_
_entity_poly.entity_id
_entity_poly.type
_entity_poly.pdbx_seq_one_letter_code
_entity_poly.pdbx_strand_id
1 'polypeptide(L)'
;MKKLVFTLMACLLLSALIAQQRIVKDPNAQVRSVGDFHALKVATGIHLYLTQGNEKVVVASAADPVYRDRIHTEVKDGVLNIYYDNEMGRWDKNRKELKVYVSCIQLDGLRASSGAQVEVDGTLKSANLAMDFSSGSSFTGKVEAEDLRVDEGSGAHSTISGKASHLKAGASSGSSLHGFDLQVEQCDVNVSSGGRVDISVEKAMSASAHSGGHVSYQGAGVITEVHTSSGGSISRK
;
A
#
# COMPACT_ATOMS: atom_id res chain seq x y z
N MET A 1 -3.49 33.73 20.11
CA MET A 1 -3.01 32.37 20.36
C MET A 1 -4.11 31.34 20.62
N LYS A 2 -5.15 31.63 21.41
CA LYS A 2 -6.27 30.67 21.68
C LYS A 2 -7.11 30.28 20.45
N LYS A 3 -7.27 31.15 19.45
CA LYS A 3 -8.05 30.85 18.23
C LYS A 3 -7.34 29.91 17.24
N LEU A 4 -6.01 29.92 17.19
CA LEU A 4 -5.21 29.04 16.30
C LEU A 4 -5.22 27.58 16.77
N VAL A 5 -5.22 27.37 18.09
CA VAL A 5 -5.27 26.01 18.69
C VAL A 5 -6.62 25.37 18.46
N PHE A 6 -7.71 26.13 18.46
CA PHE A 6 -9.06 25.62 18.22
C PHE A 6 -9.27 25.18 16.76
N THR A 7 -8.65 25.86 15.81
CA THR A 7 -8.75 25.51 14.37
C THR A 7 -7.96 24.24 14.04
N LEU A 8 -6.81 24.06 14.67
CA LEU A 8 -5.99 22.84 14.47
C LEU A 8 -6.66 21.59 15.08
N MET A 9 -7.34 21.74 16.21
CA MET A 9 -8.05 20.65 16.87
C MET A 9 -9.34 20.26 16.11
N ALA A 10 -9.99 21.20 15.43
CA ALA A 10 -11.16 20.94 14.60
C ALA A 10 -10.82 20.15 13.31
N CYS A 11 -9.64 20.38 12.71
CA CYS A 11 -9.19 19.61 11.53
C CYS A 11 -8.81 18.15 11.87
N LEU A 12 -8.28 17.90 13.07
CA LEU A 12 -7.96 16.54 13.55
C LEU A 12 -9.21 15.70 13.84
N LEU A 13 -10.31 16.35 14.24
CA LEU A 13 -11.60 15.68 14.48
C LEU A 13 -12.34 15.34 13.18
N LEU A 14 -12.10 16.10 12.08
CA LEU A 14 -12.79 15.84 10.81
C LEU A 14 -12.27 14.59 10.10
N SER A 15 -10.99 14.27 10.19
CA SER A 15 -10.42 13.08 9.55
C SER A 15 -10.87 11.76 10.19
N ALA A 16 -11.03 11.75 11.51
CA ALA A 16 -11.58 10.59 12.23
C ALA A 16 -13.07 10.38 11.90
N LEU A 17 -13.82 11.47 11.65
CA LEU A 17 -15.25 11.41 11.29
C LEU A 17 -15.48 10.81 9.90
N ILE A 18 -14.57 10.97 8.94
CA ILE A 18 -14.75 10.46 7.57
C ILE A 18 -14.58 8.94 7.52
N ALA A 19 -13.59 8.39 8.23
CA ALA A 19 -13.40 6.95 8.34
C ALA A 19 -14.58 6.29 9.08
N GLN A 20 -15.04 6.88 10.18
CA GLN A 20 -16.26 6.45 10.87
C GLN A 20 -17.52 6.56 10.02
N GLN A 21 -17.66 7.57 9.16
CA GLN A 21 -18.84 7.71 8.30
C GLN A 21 -18.96 6.63 7.21
N ARG A 22 -17.84 6.09 6.69
CA ARG A 22 -17.86 4.96 5.75
C ARG A 22 -18.34 3.66 6.43
N ILE A 23 -17.94 3.42 7.67
CA ILE A 23 -18.31 2.24 8.46
C ILE A 23 -19.78 2.30 8.91
N VAL A 24 -20.26 3.48 9.34
CA VAL A 24 -21.63 3.67 9.86
C VAL A 24 -22.72 3.47 8.78
N LYS A 25 -22.38 3.59 7.50
CA LYS A 25 -23.31 3.43 6.36
C LYS A 25 -23.34 2.02 5.76
N ASP A 26 -22.51 1.10 6.23
CA ASP A 26 -22.44 -0.26 5.70
C ASP A 26 -23.22 -1.22 6.63
N PRO A 27 -24.43 -1.64 6.24
CA PRO A 27 -25.32 -2.43 7.11
C PRO A 27 -24.78 -3.83 7.41
N ASN A 28 -23.82 -4.31 6.60
CA ASN A 28 -23.19 -5.62 6.75
C ASN A 28 -21.85 -5.56 7.49
N ALA A 29 -21.43 -4.38 7.95
CA ALA A 29 -20.17 -4.21 8.66
C ALA A 29 -20.19 -4.92 10.02
N GLN A 30 -19.09 -5.63 10.34
CA GLN A 30 -18.88 -6.31 11.60
C GLN A 30 -17.50 -6.02 12.15
N VAL A 31 -17.43 -5.50 13.36
CA VAL A 31 -16.18 -5.30 14.09
C VAL A 31 -15.54 -6.66 14.42
N ARG A 32 -14.23 -6.76 14.19
CA ARG A 32 -13.43 -7.94 14.51
C ARG A 32 -12.51 -7.64 15.69
N SER A 33 -12.56 -8.51 16.70
CA SER A 33 -11.61 -8.46 17.81
C SER A 33 -10.31 -9.12 17.37
N VAL A 34 -9.21 -8.35 17.36
CA VAL A 34 -7.89 -8.83 16.95
C VAL A 34 -6.83 -8.42 17.99
N GLY A 35 -5.76 -9.20 18.09
CA GLY A 35 -4.60 -8.88 18.91
C GLY A 35 -3.83 -7.65 18.41
N ASP A 36 -2.69 -7.35 19.05
CA ASP A 36 -1.79 -6.29 18.59
C ASP A 36 -1.04 -6.73 17.34
N PHE A 37 -0.90 -5.80 16.40
CA PHE A 37 -0.15 -6.02 15.16
C PHE A 37 0.63 -4.77 14.78
N HIS A 38 1.75 -4.96 14.11
CA HIS A 38 2.60 -3.93 13.52
C HIS A 38 2.73 -4.07 12.01
N ALA A 39 2.33 -5.21 11.45
CA ALA A 39 2.33 -5.46 10.02
C ALA A 39 0.98 -6.04 9.56
N LEU A 40 0.70 -5.94 8.25
CA LEU A 40 -0.56 -6.33 7.65
C LEU A 40 -0.31 -7.13 6.36
N LYS A 41 -1.08 -8.20 6.18
CA LYS A 41 -1.12 -8.99 4.96
C LYS A 41 -2.55 -9.15 4.50
N VAL A 42 -2.84 -8.76 3.25
CA VAL A 42 -4.17 -8.89 2.63
C VAL A 42 -4.10 -9.69 1.34
N ALA A 43 -5.10 -10.54 1.10
CA ALA A 43 -5.15 -11.39 -0.09
C ALA A 43 -6.59 -11.66 -0.57
N THR A 44 -6.69 -12.42 -1.67
CA THR A 44 -7.95 -13.00 -2.18
C THR A 44 -9.03 -11.98 -2.53
N GLY A 45 -8.65 -10.94 -3.30
CA GLY A 45 -9.59 -9.96 -3.87
C GLY A 45 -10.27 -9.05 -2.86
N ILE A 46 -9.76 -8.95 -1.63
CA ILE A 46 -10.29 -8.05 -0.62
C ILE A 46 -9.89 -6.61 -0.94
N HIS A 47 -10.85 -5.67 -0.84
CA HIS A 47 -10.60 -4.25 -0.82
C HIS A 47 -10.35 -3.79 0.61
N LEU A 48 -9.11 -3.45 0.91
CA LEU A 48 -8.67 -2.95 2.21
C LEU A 48 -8.64 -1.42 2.20
N TYR A 49 -9.39 -0.81 3.10
CA TYR A 49 -9.32 0.61 3.44
C TYR A 49 -8.47 0.76 4.70
N LEU A 50 -7.32 1.40 4.58
CA LEU A 50 -6.32 1.50 5.63
C LEU A 50 -6.18 2.95 6.09
N THR A 51 -6.27 3.19 7.38
CA THR A 51 -6.07 4.50 8.00
C THR A 51 -5.08 4.37 9.14
N GLN A 52 -4.18 5.32 9.30
CA GLN A 52 -3.34 5.42 10.49
C GLN A 52 -3.93 6.45 11.45
N GLY A 53 -4.20 6.04 12.67
CA GLY A 53 -4.83 6.87 13.70
C GLY A 53 -4.37 6.52 15.12
N ASN A 54 -5.15 6.92 16.09
CA ASN A 54 -4.82 6.71 17.52
C ASN A 54 -5.46 5.43 18.09
N GLU A 55 -6.26 4.73 17.29
CA GLU A 55 -7.00 3.54 17.72
C GLU A 55 -6.79 2.41 16.72
N LYS A 56 -6.80 1.19 17.24
CA LYS A 56 -6.78 -0.03 16.45
C LYS A 56 -8.21 -0.55 16.26
N VAL A 57 -8.67 -0.56 15.03
CA VAL A 57 -10.01 -1.05 14.67
C VAL A 57 -9.92 -1.89 13.42
N VAL A 58 -10.58 -3.05 13.42
CA VAL A 58 -10.73 -3.91 12.24
C VAL A 58 -12.21 -4.20 12.04
N VAL A 59 -12.71 -3.91 10.84
CA VAL A 59 -14.11 -4.13 10.47
C VAL A 59 -14.17 -4.86 9.14
N ALA A 60 -14.87 -5.97 9.09
CA ALA A 60 -15.12 -6.71 7.85
C ALA A 60 -16.54 -6.44 7.34
N SER A 61 -16.70 -6.34 6.03
CA SER A 61 -17.97 -6.22 5.35
C SER A 61 -17.98 -6.94 4.00
N ALA A 62 -19.16 -7.31 3.53
CA ALA A 62 -19.37 -7.86 2.21
C ALA A 62 -20.80 -7.56 1.73
N ALA A 63 -21.10 -7.84 0.46
CA ALA A 63 -22.44 -7.68 -0.09
C ALA A 63 -23.52 -8.49 0.66
N ASP A 64 -23.13 -9.62 1.29
CA ASP A 64 -23.99 -10.49 2.08
C ASP A 64 -23.23 -10.96 3.33
N PRO A 65 -23.90 -11.11 4.50
CA PRO A 65 -23.30 -11.68 5.70
C PRO A 65 -22.62 -13.04 5.49
N VAL A 66 -23.14 -13.89 4.62
CA VAL A 66 -22.55 -15.20 4.29
C VAL A 66 -21.14 -15.06 3.72
N TYR A 67 -20.88 -14.03 2.92
CA TYR A 67 -19.53 -13.75 2.40
C TYR A 67 -18.66 -13.06 3.46
N ARG A 68 -19.24 -12.11 4.23
CA ARG A 68 -18.52 -11.43 5.31
C ARG A 68 -17.97 -12.41 6.34
N ASP A 69 -18.74 -13.40 6.72
CA ASP A 69 -18.36 -14.36 7.77
C ASP A 69 -17.22 -15.32 7.33
N ARG A 70 -16.93 -15.35 6.04
CA ARG A 70 -15.77 -16.04 5.43
C ARG A 70 -14.53 -15.15 5.24
N ILE A 71 -14.60 -13.88 5.64
CA ILE A 71 -13.42 -13.03 5.73
C ILE A 71 -12.73 -13.32 7.06
N HIS A 72 -11.52 -13.87 7.00
CA HIS A 72 -10.67 -14.12 8.15
C HIS A 72 -9.81 -12.91 8.46
N THR A 73 -9.65 -12.62 9.76
CA THR A 73 -8.83 -11.54 10.29
C THR A 73 -8.09 -12.07 11.51
N GLU A 74 -6.89 -12.57 11.32
CA GLU A 74 -6.12 -13.28 12.34
C GLU A 74 -4.76 -12.62 12.54
N VAL A 75 -4.35 -12.40 13.79
CA VAL A 75 -3.01 -11.93 14.11
C VAL A 75 -2.13 -13.13 14.46
N LYS A 76 -1.03 -13.26 13.69
CA LYS A 76 0.02 -14.24 13.94
C LYS A 76 1.37 -13.56 13.85
N ASP A 77 2.19 -13.74 14.88
CA ASP A 77 3.55 -13.16 14.96
C ASP A 77 3.58 -11.65 14.72
N GLY A 78 2.58 -10.91 15.25
CA GLY A 78 2.45 -9.45 15.06
C GLY A 78 1.94 -9.02 13.68
N VAL A 79 1.58 -9.95 12.79
CA VAL A 79 1.04 -9.67 11.46
C VAL A 79 -0.46 -9.94 11.43
N LEU A 80 -1.25 -8.92 11.09
CA LEU A 80 -2.68 -9.09 10.81
C LEU A 80 -2.87 -9.69 9.41
N ASN A 81 -3.29 -10.95 9.35
CA ASN A 81 -3.60 -11.66 8.12
C ASN A 81 -5.08 -11.50 7.78
N ILE A 82 -5.38 -10.98 6.60
CA ILE A 82 -6.73 -10.73 6.09
C ILE A 82 -6.90 -11.50 4.78
N TYR A 83 -7.79 -12.46 4.75
CA TYR A 83 -8.06 -13.25 3.56
C TYR A 83 -9.49 -13.76 3.52
N TYR A 84 -9.96 -14.10 2.33
CA TYR A 84 -11.25 -14.70 2.11
C TYR A 84 -11.09 -16.20 1.87
N ASP A 85 -11.81 -17.02 2.66
CA ASP A 85 -11.87 -18.46 2.44
C ASP A 85 -12.79 -18.77 1.26
N ASN A 86 -12.17 -19.16 0.15
CA ASN A 86 -12.87 -19.55 -1.05
C ASN A 86 -12.98 -21.07 -1.09
N GLU A 87 -14.01 -21.65 -0.43
CA GLU A 87 -14.26 -23.11 -0.52
C GLU A 87 -14.19 -23.56 -2.00
N MET A 88 -13.33 -24.53 -2.25
CA MET A 88 -13.12 -25.05 -3.58
C MET A 88 -14.43 -25.53 -4.20
N GLY A 89 -14.80 -24.97 -5.37
CA GLY A 89 -15.79 -25.54 -6.25
C GLY A 89 -17.10 -24.77 -6.47
N ARG A 90 -17.38 -23.69 -5.78
CA ARG A 90 -18.52 -22.82 -6.11
C ARG A 90 -18.05 -21.58 -6.88
N TRP A 91 -18.15 -21.62 -8.19
CA TRP A 91 -18.15 -20.43 -9.02
C TRP A 91 -19.41 -19.61 -8.73
N ASP A 92 -19.35 -18.80 -7.69
CA ASP A 92 -20.41 -17.85 -7.41
C ASP A 92 -20.24 -16.65 -8.33
N LYS A 93 -21.22 -16.42 -9.21
CA LYS A 93 -21.26 -15.29 -10.14
C LYS A 93 -21.63 -13.97 -9.45
N ASN A 94 -22.01 -14.00 -8.19
CA ASN A 94 -22.42 -12.81 -7.44
C ASN A 94 -21.19 -11.96 -7.06
N ARG A 95 -21.36 -10.65 -7.11
CA ARG A 95 -20.36 -9.69 -6.62
C ARG A 95 -20.32 -9.80 -5.09
N LYS A 96 -19.24 -10.33 -4.56
CA LYS A 96 -19.07 -10.53 -3.12
C LYS A 96 -18.79 -9.23 -2.37
N GLU A 97 -18.20 -8.23 -3.04
CA GLU A 97 -17.81 -6.91 -2.50
C GLU A 97 -17.10 -7.02 -1.15
N LEU A 98 -16.05 -7.82 -1.11
CA LEU A 98 -15.27 -8.08 0.10
C LEU A 98 -14.51 -6.80 0.51
N LYS A 99 -14.83 -6.24 1.66
CA LYS A 99 -14.23 -5.02 2.20
C LYS A 99 -13.72 -5.24 3.61
N VAL A 100 -12.55 -4.70 3.91
CA VAL A 100 -12.05 -4.63 5.28
C VAL A 100 -11.55 -3.23 5.54
N TYR A 101 -11.95 -2.66 6.67
CA TYR A 101 -11.51 -1.35 7.14
C TYR A 101 -10.57 -1.59 8.30
N VAL A 102 -9.36 -1.05 8.22
CA VAL A 102 -8.35 -1.16 9.28
C VAL A 102 -7.89 0.22 9.69
N SER A 103 -8.01 0.54 10.98
CA SER A 103 -7.27 1.61 11.60
C SER A 103 -6.12 1.01 12.40
N CYS A 104 -4.92 1.53 12.23
CA CYS A 104 -3.72 1.10 12.95
C CYS A 104 -3.00 2.30 13.58
N ILE A 105 -2.25 2.06 14.66
CA ILE A 105 -1.44 3.11 15.32
C ILE A 105 -0.09 3.24 14.63
N GLN A 106 0.55 2.11 14.36
CA GLN A 106 1.83 2.00 13.68
C GLN A 106 1.78 0.87 12.66
N LEU A 107 2.53 1.03 11.57
CA LEU A 107 2.68 0.01 10.55
C LEU A 107 4.11 0.05 10.01
N ASP A 108 4.82 -1.07 10.07
CA ASP A 108 6.15 -1.24 9.51
C ASP A 108 6.19 -2.23 8.33
N GLY A 109 5.10 -2.97 8.11
CA GLY A 109 4.98 -3.92 7.01
C GLY A 109 3.59 -3.98 6.40
N LEU A 110 3.51 -3.96 5.07
CA LEU A 110 2.26 -4.11 4.31
C LEU A 110 2.46 -5.05 3.13
N ARG A 111 1.68 -6.11 3.07
CA ARG A 111 1.70 -7.06 1.95
C ARG A 111 0.33 -7.20 1.32
N ALA A 112 0.26 -7.14 -0.01
CA ALA A 112 -0.97 -7.43 -0.74
C ALA A 112 -0.71 -8.41 -1.89
N SER A 113 -1.64 -9.36 -2.07
CA SER A 113 -1.50 -10.38 -3.10
C SER A 113 -2.85 -10.88 -3.62
N SER A 114 -2.82 -11.68 -4.68
CA SER A 114 -4.01 -12.40 -5.18
C SER A 114 -5.19 -11.47 -5.45
N GLY A 115 -4.95 -10.37 -6.17
CA GLY A 115 -5.98 -9.43 -6.58
C GLY A 115 -6.51 -8.53 -5.46
N ALA A 116 -5.88 -8.50 -4.28
CA ALA A 116 -6.26 -7.57 -3.23
C ALA A 116 -5.99 -6.13 -3.63
N GLN A 117 -6.83 -5.21 -3.17
CA GLN A 117 -6.72 -3.78 -3.40
C GLN A 117 -6.54 -3.07 -2.06
N VAL A 118 -5.56 -2.18 -1.97
CA VAL A 118 -5.28 -1.40 -0.76
C VAL A 118 -5.41 0.07 -1.07
N GLU A 119 -6.26 0.76 -0.34
CA GLU A 119 -6.46 2.21 -0.39
C GLU A 119 -6.15 2.81 0.97
N VAL A 120 -5.22 3.78 1.01
CA VAL A 120 -4.87 4.49 2.23
C VAL A 120 -5.66 5.80 2.30
N ASP A 121 -6.41 5.97 3.38
CA ASP A 121 -7.06 7.25 3.71
C ASP A 121 -6.16 8.04 4.67
N GLY A 122 -5.71 9.21 4.22
CA GLY A 122 -4.73 10.03 4.92
C GLY A 122 -3.28 9.68 4.52
N THR A 123 -2.39 9.61 5.49
CA THR A 123 -0.95 9.38 5.27
C THR A 123 -0.43 8.30 6.21
N LEU A 124 0.23 7.28 5.67
CA LEU A 124 0.99 6.30 6.46
C LEU A 124 2.35 6.90 6.83
N LYS A 125 2.62 6.99 8.13
CA LYS A 125 3.88 7.51 8.69
C LYS A 125 4.63 6.39 9.39
N SER A 126 5.88 6.18 9.01
CA SER A 126 6.74 5.17 9.64
C SER A 126 8.20 5.59 9.54
N ALA A 127 9.04 5.24 10.51
CA ALA A 127 10.47 5.34 10.32
C ALA A 127 10.93 4.32 9.25
N ASN A 128 10.48 3.08 9.37
CA ASN A 128 10.80 2.01 8.44
C ASN A 128 9.50 1.37 7.94
N LEU A 129 9.26 1.36 6.62
CA LEU A 129 8.09 0.74 6.02
C LEU A 129 8.49 -0.19 4.87
N ALA A 130 8.16 -1.47 5.01
CA ALA A 130 8.32 -2.47 3.96
C ALA A 130 6.97 -2.79 3.31
N MET A 131 6.90 -2.67 1.98
CA MET A 131 5.70 -2.91 1.19
C MET A 131 5.99 -3.96 0.11
N ASP A 132 5.24 -5.06 0.12
CA ASP A 132 5.37 -6.15 -0.85
C ASP A 132 4.05 -6.36 -1.59
N PHE A 133 4.04 -6.21 -2.92
CA PHE A 133 2.86 -6.36 -3.75
C PHE A 133 3.06 -7.41 -4.83
N SER A 134 2.09 -8.31 -5.02
CA SER A 134 2.21 -9.38 -6.00
C SER A 134 0.87 -9.89 -6.53
N SER A 135 0.94 -10.70 -7.60
CA SER A 135 -0.21 -11.45 -8.09
C SER A 135 -1.44 -10.57 -8.37
N GLY A 136 -1.23 -9.50 -9.13
CA GLY A 136 -2.29 -8.59 -9.57
C GLY A 136 -2.91 -7.75 -8.45
N SER A 137 -2.24 -7.59 -7.31
CA SER A 137 -2.69 -6.67 -6.26
C SER A 137 -2.45 -5.22 -6.64
N SER A 138 -3.16 -4.30 -6.00
CA SER A 138 -2.99 -2.87 -6.19
C SER A 138 -2.90 -2.11 -4.87
N PHE A 139 -2.13 -1.02 -4.90
CA PHE A 139 -2.00 -0.09 -3.80
C PHE A 139 -2.16 1.35 -4.28
N THR A 140 -2.88 2.15 -3.52
CA THR A 140 -2.95 3.61 -3.71
C THR A 140 -2.90 4.29 -2.36
N GLY A 141 -1.93 5.20 -2.18
CA GLY A 141 -1.81 5.89 -0.90
C GLY A 141 -0.69 6.89 -0.80
N LYS A 142 -0.74 7.66 0.29
CA LYS A 142 0.30 8.61 0.67
C LYS A 142 1.13 8.04 1.81
N VAL A 143 2.47 8.15 1.66
CA VAL A 143 3.45 7.61 2.61
C VAL A 143 4.44 8.71 3.01
N GLU A 144 4.79 8.74 4.29
CA GLU A 144 5.91 9.50 4.82
C GLU A 144 6.82 8.55 5.62
N ALA A 145 8.04 8.29 5.13
CA ALA A 145 8.97 7.36 5.76
C ALA A 145 10.40 7.90 5.78
N GLU A 146 11.23 7.43 6.71
CA GLU A 146 12.68 7.60 6.62
C GLU A 146 13.24 6.56 5.63
N ASP A 147 13.02 5.27 5.91
CA ASP A 147 13.38 4.16 5.04
C ASP A 147 12.12 3.50 4.48
N LEU A 148 11.94 3.60 3.16
CA LEU A 148 10.85 2.97 2.43
C LEU A 148 11.40 1.87 1.52
N ARG A 149 10.88 0.66 1.67
CA ARG A 149 11.12 -0.44 0.75
C ARG A 149 9.84 -0.82 0.03
N VAL A 150 9.87 -0.89 -1.29
CA VAL A 150 8.73 -1.32 -2.12
C VAL A 150 9.20 -2.39 -3.09
N ASP A 151 8.67 -3.59 -2.97
CA ASP A 151 8.92 -4.69 -3.90
C ASP A 151 7.61 -5.08 -4.60
N GLU A 152 7.66 -5.14 -5.92
CA GLU A 152 6.49 -5.47 -6.74
C GLU A 152 6.79 -6.57 -7.75
N GLY A 153 5.85 -7.50 -7.90
CA GLY A 153 5.98 -8.59 -8.86
C GLY A 153 4.65 -9.08 -9.41
N SER A 154 4.73 -9.91 -10.43
CA SER A 154 3.58 -10.66 -10.95
C SER A 154 2.36 -9.78 -11.25
N GLY A 155 2.56 -8.69 -12.00
CA GLY A 155 1.48 -7.81 -12.44
C GLY A 155 0.84 -6.96 -11.34
N ALA A 156 1.51 -6.74 -10.22
CA ALA A 156 1.05 -5.80 -9.21
C ALA A 156 1.22 -4.34 -9.68
N HIS A 157 0.39 -3.45 -9.14
CA HIS A 157 0.42 -2.02 -9.46
C HIS A 157 0.33 -1.19 -8.19
N SER A 158 1.23 -0.22 -8.03
CA SER A 158 1.08 0.76 -6.97
C SER A 158 1.13 2.20 -7.47
N THR A 159 0.39 3.07 -6.79
CA THR A 159 0.48 4.52 -6.90
C THR A 159 0.80 5.08 -5.53
N ILE A 160 2.02 5.58 -5.39
CA ILE A 160 2.54 6.07 -4.12
C ILE A 160 2.85 7.56 -4.24
N SER A 161 2.36 8.34 -3.29
CA SER A 161 2.66 9.75 -3.14
C SER A 161 3.27 10.05 -1.77
N GLY A 162 3.81 11.27 -1.58
CA GLY A 162 4.33 11.71 -0.28
C GLY A 162 5.83 11.92 -0.29
N LYS A 163 6.56 11.36 0.70
CA LYS A 163 8.02 11.57 0.81
C LYS A 163 8.73 10.40 1.51
N ALA A 164 9.98 10.18 1.12
CA ALA A 164 10.89 9.25 1.79
C ALA A 164 12.31 9.80 1.78
N SER A 165 13.09 9.58 2.85
CA SER A 165 14.51 9.92 2.82
C SER A 165 15.28 8.92 1.97
N HIS A 166 15.04 7.63 2.18
CA HIS A 166 15.63 6.55 1.40
C HIS A 166 14.53 5.67 0.82
N LEU A 167 14.63 5.37 -0.48
CA LEU A 167 13.76 4.40 -1.14
C LEU A 167 14.60 3.26 -1.72
N LYS A 168 14.22 2.02 -1.42
CA LYS A 168 14.62 0.85 -2.18
C LYS A 168 13.42 0.31 -2.93
N ALA A 169 13.46 0.39 -4.27
CA ALA A 169 12.34 -0.03 -5.11
C ALA A 169 12.73 -1.19 -6.02
N GLY A 170 11.92 -2.25 -6.01
CA GLY A 170 12.02 -3.39 -6.91
C GLY A 170 10.74 -3.58 -7.72
N ALA A 171 10.85 -3.78 -9.05
CA ALA A 171 9.72 -4.14 -9.89
C ALA A 171 10.08 -5.24 -10.90
N SER A 172 9.24 -6.27 -10.98
CA SER A 172 9.51 -7.39 -11.89
C SER A 172 8.22 -8.02 -12.44
N SER A 173 8.38 -8.86 -13.47
CA SER A 173 7.27 -9.67 -13.98
C SER A 173 6.02 -8.86 -14.33
N GLY A 174 6.21 -7.75 -15.06
CA GLY A 174 5.13 -6.88 -15.54
C GLY A 174 4.45 -6.03 -14.46
N SER A 175 5.05 -5.85 -13.28
CA SER A 175 4.55 -4.95 -12.25
C SER A 175 4.90 -3.49 -12.53
N SER A 176 4.21 -2.54 -11.87
CA SER A 176 4.47 -1.12 -12.06
C SER A 176 4.26 -0.28 -10.81
N LEU A 177 5.31 0.47 -10.44
CA LEU A 177 5.29 1.45 -9.37
C LEU A 177 5.22 2.86 -9.97
N HIS A 178 4.12 3.56 -9.71
CA HIS A 178 3.92 4.97 -10.07
C HIS A 178 4.19 5.85 -8.85
N GLY A 179 5.38 6.46 -8.82
CA GLY A 179 5.89 7.26 -7.70
C GLY A 179 6.37 8.65 -8.10
N PHE A 180 5.89 9.26 -9.21
CA PHE A 180 6.28 10.63 -9.54
C PHE A 180 5.83 11.66 -8.49
N ASP A 181 4.77 11.35 -7.72
CA ASP A 181 4.29 12.19 -6.61
C ASP A 181 4.92 11.80 -5.26
N LEU A 182 5.86 10.86 -5.24
CA LEU A 182 6.68 10.49 -4.09
C LEU A 182 8.05 11.17 -4.21
N GLN A 183 8.31 12.16 -3.37
CA GLN A 183 9.59 12.85 -3.29
C GLN A 183 10.59 12.00 -2.50
N VAL A 184 11.69 11.61 -3.13
CA VAL A 184 12.71 10.76 -2.52
C VAL A 184 14.05 11.47 -2.51
N GLU A 185 14.74 11.49 -1.36
CA GLU A 185 16.09 12.08 -1.32
C GLU A 185 17.11 11.16 -1.98
N GLN A 186 17.16 9.90 -1.59
CA GLN A 186 18.07 8.88 -2.14
C GLN A 186 17.30 7.63 -2.56
N CYS A 187 17.61 7.11 -3.74
CA CYS A 187 16.86 6.00 -4.31
C CYS A 187 17.80 4.92 -4.87
N ASP A 188 17.47 3.66 -4.58
CA ASP A 188 18.06 2.47 -5.19
C ASP A 188 16.95 1.69 -5.90
N VAL A 189 17.03 1.61 -7.24
CA VAL A 189 15.98 1.02 -8.08
C VAL A 189 16.50 -0.18 -8.83
N ASN A 190 15.79 -1.30 -8.72
CA ASN A 190 16.09 -2.53 -9.49
C ASN A 190 14.84 -3.00 -10.25
N VAL A 191 14.89 -3.00 -11.58
CA VAL A 191 13.76 -3.36 -12.42
C VAL A 191 14.13 -4.44 -13.43
N SER A 192 13.28 -5.46 -13.53
CA SER A 192 13.52 -6.58 -14.45
C SER A 192 12.23 -7.13 -15.07
N SER A 193 12.39 -7.99 -16.09
CA SER A 193 11.29 -8.80 -16.63
C SER A 193 10.02 -7.99 -16.97
N GLY A 194 10.18 -6.88 -17.69
CA GLY A 194 9.09 -6.00 -18.07
C GLY A 194 8.46 -5.19 -16.94
N GLY A 195 9.10 -5.13 -15.78
CA GLY A 195 8.68 -4.24 -14.69
C GLY A 195 8.89 -2.76 -15.03
N ARG A 196 8.21 -1.88 -14.32
CA ARG A 196 8.32 -0.41 -14.47
C ARG A 196 8.38 0.27 -13.12
N VAL A 197 9.25 1.29 -13.03
CA VAL A 197 9.29 2.23 -11.88
C VAL A 197 9.35 3.65 -12.41
N ASP A 198 8.40 4.48 -11.95
CA ASP A 198 8.38 5.93 -12.19
C ASP A 198 8.63 6.63 -10.84
N ILE A 199 9.66 7.51 -10.73
CA ILE A 199 10.10 8.08 -9.44
C ILE A 199 10.59 9.52 -9.53
N SER A 200 10.42 10.31 -8.45
CA SER A 200 10.99 11.64 -8.28
C SER A 200 12.13 11.62 -7.28
N VAL A 201 13.34 12.03 -7.70
CA VAL A 201 14.57 11.94 -6.89
C VAL A 201 15.20 13.32 -6.72
N GLU A 202 15.51 13.68 -5.47
CA GLU A 202 16.02 15.01 -5.11
C GLU A 202 17.55 15.08 -5.04
N LYS A 203 18.23 14.02 -4.53
CA LYS A 203 19.70 14.05 -4.29
C LYS A 203 20.47 13.03 -5.13
N ALA A 204 20.21 11.74 -4.97
CA ALA A 204 20.99 10.71 -5.62
C ALA A 204 20.16 9.46 -5.96
N MET A 205 20.48 8.83 -7.08
CA MET A 205 19.85 7.58 -7.51
C MET A 205 20.88 6.59 -8.07
N SER A 206 20.81 5.33 -7.63
CA SER A 206 21.37 4.16 -8.28
C SER A 206 20.23 3.40 -8.97
N ALA A 207 20.42 2.96 -10.22
CA ALA A 207 19.38 2.25 -10.95
C ALA A 207 19.92 1.12 -11.82
N SER A 208 19.24 -0.03 -11.74
CA SER A 208 19.49 -1.20 -12.58
C SER A 208 18.22 -1.59 -13.34
N ALA A 209 18.32 -1.76 -14.66
CA ALA A 209 17.22 -2.20 -15.51
C ALA A 209 17.65 -3.34 -16.43
N HIS A 210 16.97 -4.48 -16.31
CA HIS A 210 17.31 -5.70 -17.06
C HIS A 210 16.07 -6.32 -17.72
N SER A 211 16.29 -7.13 -18.76
CA SER A 211 15.22 -7.97 -19.35
C SER A 211 13.93 -7.20 -19.65
N GLY A 212 14.05 -6.08 -20.35
CA GLY A 212 12.91 -5.21 -20.70
C GLY A 212 12.36 -4.38 -19.54
N GLY A 213 13.05 -4.32 -18.39
CA GLY A 213 12.68 -3.43 -17.29
C GLY A 213 12.84 -1.96 -17.65
N HIS A 214 11.99 -1.11 -17.10
CA HIS A 214 11.97 0.32 -17.44
C HIS A 214 11.93 1.20 -16.18
N VAL A 215 12.88 2.14 -16.09
CA VAL A 215 12.91 3.16 -15.03
C VAL A 215 12.74 4.54 -15.68
N SER A 216 11.73 5.28 -15.22
CA SER A 216 11.58 6.70 -15.56
C SER A 216 11.77 7.53 -14.31
N TYR A 217 12.61 8.55 -14.39
CA TYR A 217 12.86 9.41 -13.23
C TYR A 217 12.74 10.89 -13.58
N GLN A 218 12.46 11.71 -12.58
CA GLN A 218 12.46 13.17 -12.64
C GLN A 218 13.07 13.76 -11.37
N GLY A 219 13.25 15.08 -11.31
CA GLY A 219 13.80 15.79 -10.15
C GLY A 219 15.24 16.24 -10.35
N ALA A 220 15.84 16.79 -9.29
CA ALA A 220 17.20 17.36 -9.30
C ALA A 220 18.31 16.34 -9.03
N GLY A 221 17.93 15.11 -8.62
CA GLY A 221 18.87 14.08 -8.20
C GLY A 221 19.90 13.69 -9.26
N VAL A 222 21.12 13.41 -8.81
CA VAL A 222 22.22 12.94 -9.63
C VAL A 222 22.18 11.41 -9.70
N ILE A 223 22.32 10.86 -10.91
CA ILE A 223 22.49 9.43 -11.07
C ILE A 223 23.94 9.05 -10.71
N THR A 224 24.10 8.23 -9.69
CA THR A 224 25.40 7.79 -9.20
C THR A 224 25.88 6.50 -9.86
N GLU A 225 24.93 5.63 -10.22
CA GLU A 225 25.22 4.34 -10.85
C GLU A 225 24.08 3.93 -11.79
N VAL A 226 24.43 3.43 -12.98
CA VAL A 226 23.47 2.94 -13.99
C VAL A 226 23.93 1.60 -14.53
N HIS A 227 23.08 0.60 -14.43
CA HIS A 227 23.28 -0.67 -15.07
C HIS A 227 22.08 -1.01 -15.98
N THR A 228 22.33 -1.21 -17.26
CA THR A 228 21.30 -1.67 -18.20
C THR A 228 21.78 -2.90 -18.97
N SER A 229 20.90 -3.88 -19.15
CA SER A 229 21.18 -5.05 -20.00
C SER A 229 19.90 -5.63 -20.58
N SER A 230 20.04 -6.44 -21.63
CA SER A 230 18.93 -7.23 -22.18
C SER A 230 17.65 -6.43 -22.45
N GLY A 231 17.77 -5.27 -23.08
CA GLY A 231 16.63 -4.40 -23.41
C GLY A 231 16.05 -3.59 -22.24
N GLY A 232 16.74 -3.54 -21.11
CA GLY A 232 16.39 -2.64 -20.01
C GLY A 232 16.67 -1.17 -20.38
N SER A 233 15.91 -0.25 -19.83
CA SER A 233 16.06 1.18 -20.10
C SER A 233 15.85 2.06 -18.86
N ILE A 234 16.63 3.14 -18.78
CA ILE A 234 16.56 4.15 -17.73
C ILE A 234 16.50 5.51 -18.43
N SER A 235 15.46 6.28 -18.19
CA SER A 235 15.24 7.55 -18.89
C SER A 235 14.79 8.65 -17.93
N ARG A 236 15.25 9.88 -18.20
CA ARG A 236 14.74 11.06 -17.52
C ARG A 236 13.49 11.56 -18.24
N LYS A 237 12.47 11.94 -17.49
CA LYS A 237 11.24 12.54 -18.01
C LYS A 237 11.43 14.04 -18.27
#